data_4b52ffb99c5038e83a991b4dbb8ddb84
#
_entry.id   4b52ffb99c5038e83a991b4dbb8ddb84
#
_cell.length_a   1.000
_cell.length_b   1.000
_cell.length_c   1.000
_cell.angle_alpha   90.00
_cell.angle_beta   90.00
_cell.angle_gamma   90.00
#
_symmetry.space_group_name_H-M   'P 1'
#
loop_
_entity.id
_entity.type
_entity.pdbx_description
1 polymer ?
#
loop_
_entity_poly.entity_id
_entity_poly.type
_entity_poly.pdbx_seq_one_letter_code
_entity_poly.pdbx_strand_id
1 'polypeptide(L)'
;MTETSSVWGTADVSSGKGASDENFPVGSLLISKALRPHVHAYYAYARVIDDIADCETLTPEEKLARLNAMEDVLLGKREAITRQDSMSAAVLRASLTRTGVPFETATDLIIAFRDDSRGVEYKTWDDLLRYCKYSANPVGRFLIQLHRESLNAFPASDALCTSLQILNHLQDCQGDLIRLKRCYLPSDMLTLAGASQEDILAGRTSPRLRRVFNTLLDGVDDLNRQASTLPSHIKDRRFRMECAAIVELAKRLTLRLRREDPLAGRVALKRTDAMHAALAALRGWS
;
A
#
# COMPACT_ATOMS: atom_id res chain seq x y z
N MET A 1 37.98 3.19 -3.51
CA MET A 1 36.51 3.41 -3.61
C MET A 1 35.86 2.20 -2.98
N THR A 2 35.28 2.37 -1.81
CA THR A 2 34.74 1.28 -1.00
C THR A 2 33.47 0.72 -1.64
N GLU A 3 33.24 -0.61 -1.58
CA GLU A 3 32.03 -1.34 -2.05
C GLU A 3 30.70 -0.67 -1.68
N THR A 4 30.72 0.18 -0.65
CA THR A 4 29.56 0.90 -0.11
C THR A 4 28.92 1.88 -1.10
N SER A 5 29.66 2.45 -2.08
CA SER A 5 29.11 3.42 -3.02
C SER A 5 28.49 2.78 -4.27
N SER A 6 28.82 1.54 -4.59
CA SER A 6 28.37 0.86 -5.81
C SER A 6 26.89 0.43 -5.76
N VAL A 7 26.38 0.04 -4.59
CA VAL A 7 24.99 -0.45 -4.42
C VAL A 7 23.95 0.62 -4.73
N TRP A 8 24.25 1.89 -4.40
CA TRP A 8 23.32 3.00 -4.56
C TRP A 8 23.25 3.56 -5.99
N GLY A 9 24.21 3.20 -6.85
CA GLY A 9 24.35 3.76 -8.20
C GLY A 9 24.65 5.27 -8.18
N THR A 10 24.37 5.98 -9.28
CA THR A 10 24.73 7.39 -9.46
C THR A 10 23.62 8.37 -9.12
N ALA A 11 22.35 7.94 -9.10
CA ALA A 11 21.19 8.80 -8.83
C ALA A 11 20.16 8.14 -7.93
N ASP A 12 19.44 8.94 -7.15
CA ASP A 12 18.23 8.49 -6.43
C ASP A 12 17.17 8.08 -7.45
N VAL A 13 16.34 7.10 -7.08
CA VAL A 13 15.17 6.71 -7.88
C VAL A 13 13.95 7.46 -7.34
N SER A 14 13.13 7.98 -8.25
CA SER A 14 11.86 8.63 -7.91
C SER A 14 10.87 8.46 -9.05
N SER A 15 9.66 8.03 -8.72
CA SER A 15 8.54 7.95 -9.68
C SER A 15 7.82 9.27 -9.88
N GLY A 16 8.17 10.31 -9.08
CA GLY A 16 7.46 11.60 -9.07
C GLY A 16 6.09 11.59 -8.42
N LYS A 17 5.61 10.43 -7.93
CA LYS A 17 4.36 10.35 -7.16
C LYS A 17 4.57 10.88 -5.73
N GLY A 18 3.55 11.49 -5.15
CA GLY A 18 3.59 12.07 -3.81
C GLY A 18 2.37 11.69 -2.97
N ALA A 19 2.32 12.22 -1.74
CA ALA A 19 1.22 11.96 -0.79
C ALA A 19 -0.17 12.39 -1.28
N SER A 20 -0.24 13.26 -2.30
CA SER A 20 -1.50 13.69 -2.96
C SER A 20 -2.08 12.66 -3.93
N ASP A 21 -1.28 11.67 -4.32
CA ASP A 21 -1.69 10.64 -5.30
C ASP A 21 -2.29 9.40 -4.64
N GLU A 22 -2.23 9.34 -3.29
CA GLU A 22 -2.79 8.24 -2.51
C GLU A 22 -4.33 8.34 -2.42
N ASN A 23 -4.98 7.17 -2.32
CA ASN A 23 -6.45 7.09 -2.14
C ASN A 23 -6.91 7.51 -0.73
N PHE A 24 -5.98 7.80 0.20
CA PHE A 24 -6.27 8.28 1.54
C PHE A 24 -5.24 9.35 1.96
N PRO A 25 -5.59 10.27 2.87
CA PRO A 25 -4.71 11.37 3.25
C PRO A 25 -3.54 10.87 4.11
N VAL A 26 -2.31 10.98 3.60
CA VAL A 26 -1.09 10.68 4.36
C VAL A 26 -0.79 11.82 5.33
N GLY A 27 -0.72 11.52 6.63
CA GLY A 27 -0.43 12.53 7.66
C GLY A 27 -1.55 13.57 7.81
N SER A 28 -2.81 13.12 7.76
CA SER A 28 -4.00 13.98 7.83
C SER A 28 -4.02 14.88 9.07
N LEU A 29 -4.90 15.90 9.05
CA LEU A 29 -5.10 16.80 10.21
C LEU A 29 -5.66 16.07 11.45
N LEU A 30 -6.23 14.87 11.27
CA LEU A 30 -6.72 14.03 12.36
C LEU A 30 -5.58 13.39 13.14
N ILE A 31 -4.42 13.13 12.53
CA ILE A 31 -3.22 12.67 13.24
C ILE A 31 -2.65 13.83 14.08
N SER A 32 -2.31 13.57 15.34
CA SER A 32 -1.75 14.57 16.24
C SER A 32 -0.45 15.17 15.69
N LYS A 33 -0.19 16.46 15.96
CA LYS A 33 1.03 17.15 15.49
C LYS A 33 2.31 16.43 15.92
N ALA A 34 2.30 15.81 17.11
CA ALA A 34 3.45 15.08 17.64
C ALA A 34 3.77 13.79 16.85
N LEU A 35 2.75 13.13 16.29
CA LEU A 35 2.92 11.88 15.57
C LEU A 35 3.18 12.07 14.07
N ARG A 36 2.78 13.20 13.47
CA ARG A 36 2.94 13.47 12.03
C ARG A 36 4.37 13.29 11.52
N PRO A 37 5.43 13.75 12.20
CA PRO A 37 6.80 13.53 11.73
C PRO A 37 7.16 12.04 11.59
N HIS A 38 6.62 11.19 12.46
CA HIS A 38 6.83 9.75 12.42
C HIS A 38 6.08 9.11 11.24
N VAL A 39 4.84 9.56 10.98
CA VAL A 39 4.06 9.12 9.80
C VAL A 39 4.75 9.53 8.51
N HIS A 40 5.25 10.77 8.42
CA HIS A 40 6.00 11.24 7.24
C HIS A 40 7.31 10.47 7.04
N ALA A 41 8.04 10.13 8.12
CA ALA A 41 9.25 9.32 8.04
C ALA A 41 8.95 7.91 7.49
N TYR A 42 7.86 7.29 7.98
CA TYR A 42 7.44 5.98 7.50
C TYR A 42 7.00 6.02 6.04
N TYR A 43 6.19 7.02 5.66
CA TYR A 43 5.75 7.20 4.28
C TYR A 43 6.92 7.44 3.33
N ALA A 44 7.87 8.32 3.71
CA ALA A 44 9.05 8.59 2.89
C ALA A 44 9.88 7.32 2.63
N TYR A 45 10.07 6.49 3.65
CA TYR A 45 10.74 5.21 3.51
C TYR A 45 9.96 4.24 2.60
N ALA A 46 8.66 4.06 2.87
CA ALA A 46 7.80 3.18 2.08
C ALA A 46 7.79 3.60 0.60
N ARG A 47 7.74 4.92 0.34
CA ARG A 47 7.77 5.45 -1.02
C ARG A 47 9.09 5.16 -1.73
N VAL A 48 10.23 5.31 -1.03
CA VAL A 48 11.55 5.06 -1.62
C VAL A 48 11.73 3.59 -1.98
N ILE A 49 11.33 2.65 -1.11
CA ILE A 49 11.45 1.21 -1.42
C ILE A 49 10.49 0.79 -2.55
N ASP A 50 9.33 1.41 -2.67
CA ASP A 50 8.40 1.24 -3.78
C ASP A 50 9.01 1.78 -5.08
N ASP A 51 9.56 3.00 -5.08
CA ASP A 51 10.24 3.61 -6.24
C ASP A 51 11.43 2.76 -6.72
N ILE A 52 12.19 2.15 -5.80
CA ILE A 52 13.27 1.20 -6.16
C ILE A 52 12.70 -0.02 -6.89
N ALA A 53 11.64 -0.63 -6.37
CA ALA A 53 11.01 -1.79 -6.98
C ALA A 53 10.39 -1.46 -8.34
N ASP A 54 9.83 -0.26 -8.50
CA ASP A 54 9.15 0.21 -9.72
C ASP A 54 10.09 0.83 -10.76
N CYS A 55 11.37 1.01 -10.43
CA CYS A 55 12.33 1.64 -11.33
C CYS A 55 12.51 0.82 -12.61
N GLU A 56 12.18 1.39 -13.77
CA GLU A 56 12.27 0.71 -15.07
C GLU A 56 13.71 0.60 -15.59
N THR A 57 14.63 1.39 -15.06
CA THR A 57 16.04 1.43 -15.50
C THR A 57 16.97 0.52 -14.70
N LEU A 58 16.53 -0.02 -13.57
CA LEU A 58 17.30 -0.93 -12.74
C LEU A 58 17.00 -2.39 -13.10
N THR A 59 18.03 -3.23 -13.14
CA THR A 59 17.85 -4.68 -13.25
C THR A 59 17.24 -5.26 -11.94
N PRO A 60 16.62 -6.45 -11.98
CA PRO A 60 16.12 -7.10 -10.78
C PRO A 60 17.19 -7.24 -9.67
N GLU A 61 18.43 -7.56 -10.05
CA GLU A 61 19.57 -7.72 -9.12
C GLU A 61 19.93 -6.38 -8.45
N GLU A 62 19.96 -5.29 -9.21
CA GLU A 62 20.21 -3.95 -8.68
C GLU A 62 19.10 -3.49 -7.75
N LYS A 63 17.83 -3.76 -8.08
CA LYS A 63 16.69 -3.51 -7.19
C LYS A 63 16.84 -4.24 -5.87
N LEU A 64 17.09 -5.55 -5.93
CA LEU A 64 17.28 -6.39 -4.74
C LEU A 64 18.47 -5.93 -3.90
N ALA A 65 19.59 -5.56 -4.53
CA ALA A 65 20.77 -5.06 -3.82
C ALA A 65 20.45 -3.74 -3.09
N ARG A 66 19.73 -2.79 -3.72
CA ARG A 66 19.29 -1.54 -3.08
C ARG A 66 18.29 -1.77 -1.97
N LEU A 67 17.28 -2.64 -2.15
CA LEU A 67 16.32 -2.99 -1.10
C LEU A 67 17.01 -3.63 0.10
N ASN A 68 18.01 -4.49 -0.11
CA ASN A 68 18.84 -5.05 0.96
C ASN A 68 19.64 -3.96 1.69
N ALA A 69 20.24 -3.03 0.96
CA ALA A 69 20.95 -1.91 1.54
C ALA A 69 20.03 -0.98 2.36
N MET A 70 18.79 -0.73 1.90
CA MET A 70 17.77 0.00 2.65
C MET A 70 17.44 -0.70 3.97
N GLU A 71 17.25 -2.02 3.96
CA GLU A 71 17.01 -2.80 5.17
C GLU A 71 18.22 -2.77 6.12
N ASP A 72 19.43 -2.89 5.60
CA ASP A 72 20.65 -2.82 6.42
C ASP A 72 20.82 -1.46 7.09
N VAL A 73 20.50 -0.35 6.41
CA VAL A 73 20.52 0.99 7.01
C VAL A 73 19.43 1.11 8.07
N LEU A 74 18.21 0.65 7.77
CA LEU A 74 17.10 0.65 8.71
C LEU A 74 17.43 -0.11 9.99
N LEU A 75 18.06 -1.28 9.87
CA LEU A 75 18.47 -2.12 11.00
C LEU A 75 19.79 -1.69 11.67
N GLY A 76 20.48 -0.69 11.10
CA GLY A 76 21.77 -0.19 11.60
C GLY A 76 22.95 -1.12 11.35
N LYS A 77 22.83 -2.03 10.41
CA LYS A 77 23.92 -2.89 9.93
C LYS A 77 24.82 -2.19 8.93
N ARG A 78 24.34 -1.08 8.35
CA ARG A 78 25.04 -0.25 7.37
C ARG A 78 24.86 1.23 7.74
N GLU A 79 25.93 2.02 7.59
CA GLU A 79 25.84 3.48 7.72
C GLU A 79 25.09 4.09 6.54
N ALA A 80 24.26 5.11 6.86
CA ALA A 80 23.59 5.89 5.83
C ALA A 80 24.60 6.79 5.11
N ILE A 81 24.43 6.93 3.80
CA ILE A 81 25.16 7.92 3.00
C ILE A 81 24.27 9.12 2.72
N THR A 82 24.86 10.24 2.32
CA THR A 82 24.13 11.50 2.04
C THR A 82 23.38 11.40 0.71
N ARG A 83 22.31 10.59 0.71
CA ARG A 83 21.38 10.37 -0.40
C ARG A 83 19.97 10.23 0.16
N GLN A 84 18.98 10.67 -0.62
CA GLN A 84 17.60 10.69 -0.18
C GLN A 84 17.09 9.28 0.15
N ASP A 85 17.38 8.29 -0.69
CA ASP A 85 17.02 6.89 -0.47
C ASP A 85 17.59 6.36 0.84
N SER A 86 18.90 6.39 1.01
CA SER A 86 19.60 5.92 2.22
C SER A 86 19.18 6.70 3.48
N MET A 87 19.04 8.02 3.37
CA MET A 87 18.64 8.87 4.49
C MET A 87 17.22 8.60 4.97
N SER A 88 16.29 8.22 4.07
CA SER A 88 14.91 7.87 4.46
C SER A 88 14.88 6.68 5.44
N ALA A 89 15.71 5.67 5.21
CA ALA A 89 15.85 4.51 6.10
C ALA A 89 16.46 4.91 7.47
N ALA A 90 17.47 5.78 7.49
CA ALA A 90 18.07 6.25 8.74
C ALA A 90 17.11 7.11 9.55
N VAL A 91 16.33 7.99 8.91
CA VAL A 91 15.31 8.80 9.56
C VAL A 91 14.21 7.93 10.15
N LEU A 92 13.75 6.92 9.39
CA LEU A 92 12.76 5.97 9.91
C LEU A 92 13.32 5.15 11.08
N ARG A 93 14.56 4.67 11.01
CA ARG A 93 15.23 3.99 12.13
C ARG A 93 15.18 4.83 13.40
N ALA A 94 15.58 6.09 13.31
CA ALA A 94 15.53 7.01 14.47
C ALA A 94 14.10 7.22 14.99
N SER A 95 13.12 7.26 14.10
CA SER A 95 11.70 7.36 14.42
C SER A 95 11.20 6.13 15.17
N LEU A 96 11.45 4.93 14.66
CA LEU A 96 11.04 3.65 15.27
C LEU A 96 11.69 3.46 16.64
N THR A 97 13.00 3.73 16.75
CA THR A 97 13.71 3.68 18.04
C THR A 97 13.09 4.62 19.08
N ARG A 98 12.75 5.86 18.70
CA ARG A 98 12.17 6.86 19.61
C ARG A 98 10.75 6.52 20.03
N THR A 99 9.94 5.95 19.14
CA THR A 99 8.52 5.65 19.41
C THR A 99 8.32 4.29 20.06
N GLY A 100 9.30 3.39 19.94
CA GLY A 100 9.20 1.99 20.35
C GLY A 100 8.34 1.13 19.40
N VAL A 101 8.00 1.65 18.21
CA VAL A 101 7.29 0.86 17.20
C VAL A 101 8.26 -0.20 16.63
N PRO A 102 7.86 -1.47 16.54
CA PRO A 102 8.71 -2.54 16.06
C PRO A 102 9.19 -2.33 14.62
N PHE A 103 10.44 -2.71 14.35
CA PHE A 103 11.06 -2.60 13.02
C PHE A 103 10.37 -3.48 11.97
N GLU A 104 9.72 -4.55 12.39
CA GLU A 104 8.96 -5.47 11.56
C GLU A 104 7.90 -4.74 10.75
N THR A 105 7.32 -3.64 11.27
CA THR A 105 6.37 -2.80 10.51
C THR A 105 6.97 -2.19 9.25
N ALA A 106 8.28 -2.09 9.16
CA ALA A 106 8.99 -1.53 8.01
C ALA A 106 9.76 -2.61 7.21
N THR A 107 10.35 -3.61 7.87
CA THR A 107 11.05 -4.70 7.19
C THR A 107 10.09 -5.63 6.45
N ASP A 108 8.86 -5.79 6.93
CA ASP A 108 7.83 -6.58 6.24
C ASP A 108 7.52 -6.00 4.84
N LEU A 109 7.52 -4.67 4.67
CA LEU A 109 7.34 -4.05 3.35
C LEU A 109 8.41 -4.48 2.35
N ILE A 110 9.66 -4.63 2.78
CA ILE A 110 10.77 -5.07 1.91
C ILE A 110 10.50 -6.43 1.29
N ILE A 111 9.79 -7.33 2.00
CA ILE A 111 9.45 -8.66 1.48
C ILE A 111 8.62 -8.52 0.20
N ALA A 112 7.55 -7.70 0.23
CA ALA A 112 6.70 -7.47 -0.92
C ALA A 112 7.45 -6.83 -2.09
N PHE A 113 8.26 -5.81 -1.84
CA PHE A 113 9.01 -5.12 -2.89
C PHE A 113 10.16 -5.97 -3.48
N ARG A 114 10.69 -6.94 -2.72
CA ARG A 114 11.58 -7.97 -3.26
C ARG A 114 10.82 -8.92 -4.19
N ASP A 115 9.59 -9.32 -3.85
CA ASP A 115 8.74 -10.14 -4.71
C ASP A 115 8.40 -9.39 -6.00
N ASP A 116 8.05 -8.12 -5.92
CA ASP A 116 7.82 -7.25 -7.07
C ASP A 116 9.06 -7.12 -7.97
N SER A 117 10.24 -6.98 -7.37
CA SER A 117 11.52 -6.91 -8.10
C SER A 117 11.89 -8.22 -8.81
N ARG A 118 11.39 -9.36 -8.30
CA ARG A 118 11.58 -10.70 -8.90
C ARG A 118 10.52 -11.04 -9.95
N GLY A 119 9.48 -10.22 -10.08
CA GLY A 119 8.35 -10.50 -10.98
C GLY A 119 7.54 -11.72 -10.54
N VAL A 120 7.27 -11.86 -9.23
CA VAL A 120 6.46 -12.96 -8.70
C VAL A 120 5.03 -12.88 -9.25
N GLU A 121 4.52 -14.02 -9.74
CA GLU A 121 3.14 -14.15 -10.21
C GLU A 121 2.21 -14.62 -9.08
N TYR A 122 1.00 -14.09 -9.07
CA TYR A 122 -0.04 -14.46 -8.11
C TYR A 122 -1.01 -15.43 -8.76
N LYS A 123 -1.06 -16.68 -8.27
CA LYS A 123 -1.87 -17.74 -8.87
C LYS A 123 -3.27 -17.79 -8.29
N THR A 124 -3.40 -17.52 -6.98
CA THR A 124 -4.64 -17.69 -6.23
C THR A 124 -4.98 -16.42 -5.44
N TRP A 125 -6.20 -16.35 -4.94
CA TRP A 125 -6.62 -15.33 -3.97
C TRP A 125 -5.70 -15.31 -2.74
N ASP A 126 -5.32 -16.46 -2.23
CA ASP A 126 -4.45 -16.55 -1.05
C ASP A 126 -3.03 -16.01 -1.32
N ASP A 127 -2.52 -16.17 -2.55
CA ASP A 127 -1.25 -15.54 -2.95
C ASP A 127 -1.37 -14.02 -2.93
N LEU A 128 -2.49 -13.46 -3.43
CA LEU A 128 -2.75 -12.03 -3.39
C LEU A 128 -2.90 -11.52 -1.95
N LEU A 129 -3.60 -12.26 -1.09
CA LEU A 129 -3.70 -11.93 0.34
C LEU A 129 -2.32 -11.97 1.02
N ARG A 130 -1.48 -12.96 0.68
CA ARG A 130 -0.11 -13.05 1.18
C ARG A 130 0.72 -11.85 0.75
N TYR A 131 0.59 -11.39 -0.48
CA TYR A 131 1.22 -10.16 -0.93
C TYR A 131 0.74 -8.95 -0.13
N CYS A 132 -0.56 -8.76 0.03
CA CYS A 132 -1.14 -7.65 0.81
C CYS A 132 -0.70 -7.67 2.28
N LYS A 133 -0.47 -8.85 2.86
CA LYS A 133 0.06 -9.01 4.22
C LYS A 133 1.40 -8.28 4.40
N TYR A 134 2.23 -8.23 3.35
CA TYR A 134 3.54 -7.59 3.39
C TYR A 134 3.56 -6.22 2.71
N SER A 135 2.75 -5.97 1.69
CA SER A 135 2.77 -4.70 0.96
C SER A 135 1.90 -3.61 1.59
N ALA A 136 0.85 -3.98 2.34
CA ALA A 136 -0.14 -3.02 2.84
C ALA A 136 -0.38 -3.09 4.36
N ASN A 137 -0.55 -4.30 4.93
CA ASN A 137 -0.90 -4.47 6.34
C ASN A 137 0.11 -3.83 7.30
N PRO A 138 1.43 -3.81 7.03
CA PRO A 138 2.41 -3.17 7.90
C PRO A 138 2.14 -1.68 8.13
N VAL A 139 1.55 -0.98 7.15
CA VAL A 139 1.17 0.44 7.27
C VAL A 139 0.13 0.65 8.37
N GLY A 140 -0.94 -0.14 8.36
CA GLY A 140 -1.98 -0.08 9.40
C GLY A 140 -1.44 -0.48 10.78
N ARG A 141 -0.63 -1.52 10.84
CA ARG A 141 0.02 -2.00 12.07
C ARG A 141 0.98 -0.97 12.65
N PHE A 142 1.74 -0.26 11.80
CA PHE A 142 2.57 0.87 12.20
C PHE A 142 1.72 1.97 12.87
N LEU A 143 0.62 2.38 12.23
CA LEU A 143 -0.24 3.46 12.75
C LEU A 143 -0.88 3.08 14.09
N ILE A 144 -1.37 1.84 14.24
CA ILE A 144 -1.95 1.34 15.50
C ILE A 144 -0.92 1.39 16.63
N GLN A 145 0.30 0.92 16.38
CA GLN A 145 1.36 0.89 17.38
C GLN A 145 1.90 2.30 17.70
N LEU A 146 2.01 3.17 16.68
CA LEU A 146 2.40 4.57 16.86
C LEU A 146 1.42 5.33 17.77
N HIS A 147 0.11 5.03 17.66
CA HIS A 147 -0.93 5.60 18.52
C HIS A 147 -1.09 4.85 19.84
N ARG A 148 -0.29 3.79 20.08
CA ARG A 148 -0.35 2.95 21.30
C ARG A 148 -1.72 2.33 21.52
N GLU A 149 -2.38 1.97 20.42
CA GLU A 149 -3.66 1.30 20.46
C GLU A 149 -3.52 -0.21 20.71
N SER A 150 -4.62 -0.88 21.04
CA SER A 150 -4.63 -2.31 21.26
C SER A 150 -4.31 -3.10 19.98
N LEU A 151 -3.46 -4.12 20.08
CA LEU A 151 -3.17 -5.04 18.97
C LEU A 151 -4.40 -5.84 18.52
N ASN A 152 -5.47 -5.87 19.31
CA ASN A 152 -6.78 -6.43 18.91
C ASN A 152 -7.40 -5.70 17.72
N ALA A 153 -6.90 -4.50 17.38
CA ALA A 153 -7.29 -3.77 16.18
C ALA A 153 -6.64 -4.33 14.89
N PHE A 154 -5.58 -5.14 14.99
CA PHE A 154 -4.85 -5.66 13.84
C PHE A 154 -5.72 -6.40 12.81
N PRO A 155 -6.59 -7.35 13.19
CA PRO A 155 -7.39 -8.06 12.19
C PRO A 155 -8.26 -7.13 11.33
N ALA A 156 -8.91 -6.15 11.95
CA ALA A 156 -9.74 -5.19 11.25
C ALA A 156 -8.91 -4.18 10.41
N SER A 157 -7.75 -3.79 10.90
CA SER A 157 -6.79 -2.94 10.19
C SER A 157 -6.17 -3.66 8.99
N ASP A 158 -5.76 -4.91 9.16
CA ASP A 158 -5.23 -5.74 8.08
C ASP A 158 -6.28 -5.92 6.97
N ALA A 159 -7.54 -6.16 7.34
CA ALA A 159 -8.63 -6.25 6.38
C ALA A 159 -8.82 -4.94 5.61
N LEU A 160 -8.72 -3.77 6.27
CA LEU A 160 -8.80 -2.48 5.61
C LEU A 160 -7.63 -2.26 4.64
N CYS A 161 -6.40 -2.50 5.10
CA CYS A 161 -5.20 -2.31 4.26
C CYS A 161 -5.21 -3.24 3.05
N THR A 162 -5.58 -4.52 3.24
CA THR A 162 -5.73 -5.50 2.15
C THR A 162 -6.81 -5.06 1.16
N SER A 163 -7.98 -4.60 1.65
CA SER A 163 -9.05 -4.07 0.80
C SER A 163 -8.55 -2.91 -0.07
N LEU A 164 -7.91 -1.91 0.53
CA LEU A 164 -7.37 -0.75 -0.19
C LEU A 164 -6.32 -1.16 -1.23
N GLN A 165 -5.45 -2.11 -0.91
CA GLN A 165 -4.43 -2.58 -1.83
C GLN A 165 -5.03 -3.28 -3.05
N ILE A 166 -6.02 -4.16 -2.86
CA ILE A 166 -6.71 -4.83 -3.96
C ILE A 166 -7.46 -3.82 -4.83
N LEU A 167 -8.10 -2.80 -4.22
CA LEU A 167 -8.77 -1.74 -4.96
C LEU A 167 -7.78 -0.93 -5.81
N ASN A 168 -6.58 -0.62 -5.28
CA ASN A 168 -5.51 0.02 -6.05
C ASN A 168 -5.06 -0.85 -7.22
N HIS A 169 -4.86 -2.15 -7.02
CA HIS A 169 -4.50 -3.06 -8.11
C HIS A 169 -5.58 -3.14 -9.20
N LEU A 170 -6.86 -3.03 -8.84
CA LEU A 170 -7.93 -2.97 -9.83
C LEU A 170 -7.95 -1.63 -10.60
N GLN A 171 -7.63 -0.50 -9.93
CA GLN A 171 -7.54 0.82 -10.57
C GLN A 171 -6.36 0.88 -11.55
N ASP A 172 -5.24 0.28 -11.20
CA ASP A 172 -3.95 0.46 -11.87
C ASP A 172 -3.53 -0.74 -12.72
N CYS A 173 -4.36 -1.82 -12.81
CA CYS A 173 -3.99 -3.11 -13.42
C CYS A 173 -3.44 -2.99 -14.84
N GLN A 174 -3.97 -2.09 -15.68
CA GLN A 174 -3.48 -1.85 -17.04
C GLN A 174 -2.13 -1.11 -17.01
N GLY A 175 -2.01 -0.08 -16.19
CA GLY A 175 -0.78 0.69 -16.04
C GLY A 175 0.37 -0.16 -15.51
N ASP A 176 0.10 -0.99 -14.49
CA ASP A 176 1.10 -1.88 -13.90
C ASP A 176 1.57 -2.95 -14.91
N LEU A 177 0.63 -3.51 -15.69
CA LEU A 177 0.97 -4.48 -16.72
C LEU A 177 1.81 -3.85 -17.85
N ILE A 178 1.47 -2.64 -18.29
CA ILE A 178 2.20 -1.96 -19.38
C ILE A 178 3.60 -1.54 -18.93
N ARG A 179 3.70 -0.84 -17.79
CA ARG A 179 4.95 -0.22 -17.33
C ARG A 179 5.86 -1.20 -16.60
N LEU A 180 5.28 -1.95 -15.66
CA LEU A 180 6.04 -2.76 -14.71
C LEU A 180 6.07 -4.25 -15.10
N LYS A 181 5.29 -4.65 -16.11
CA LYS A 181 5.08 -6.05 -16.50
C LYS A 181 4.54 -6.90 -15.33
N ARG A 182 3.75 -6.30 -14.45
CA ARG A 182 3.16 -6.95 -13.28
C ARG A 182 1.65 -7.09 -13.44
N CYS A 183 1.14 -8.28 -13.09
CA CYS A 183 -0.27 -8.56 -13.01
C CYS A 183 -0.61 -9.09 -11.62
N TYR A 184 -1.37 -8.31 -10.85
CA TYR A 184 -1.80 -8.68 -9.51
C TYR A 184 -3.14 -9.44 -9.50
N LEU A 185 -3.76 -9.65 -10.68
CA LEU A 185 -4.99 -10.46 -10.78
C LEU A 185 -4.63 -11.95 -10.72
N PRO A 186 -5.25 -12.74 -9.80
CA PRO A 186 -4.97 -14.16 -9.70
C PRO A 186 -5.20 -14.92 -11.02
N SER A 187 -4.20 -15.70 -11.45
CA SER A 187 -4.23 -16.36 -12.76
C SER A 187 -5.28 -17.47 -12.84
N ASP A 188 -5.65 -18.10 -11.71
CA ASP A 188 -6.75 -19.08 -11.65
C ASP A 188 -8.11 -18.39 -11.91
N MET A 189 -8.34 -17.19 -11.38
CA MET A 189 -9.56 -16.42 -11.62
C MET A 189 -9.67 -15.98 -13.08
N LEU A 190 -8.54 -15.55 -13.69
CA LEU A 190 -8.48 -15.24 -15.13
C LEU A 190 -8.85 -16.48 -15.96
N THR A 191 -8.20 -17.60 -15.68
CA THR A 191 -8.44 -18.88 -16.38
C THR A 191 -9.90 -19.32 -16.23
N LEU A 192 -10.45 -19.31 -15.03
CA LEU A 192 -11.84 -19.71 -14.76
C LEU A 192 -12.86 -18.81 -15.51
N ALA A 193 -12.55 -17.54 -15.65
CA ALA A 193 -13.39 -16.60 -16.39
C ALA A 193 -13.19 -16.65 -17.91
N GLY A 194 -12.20 -17.41 -18.41
CA GLY A 194 -11.78 -17.41 -19.82
C GLY A 194 -11.19 -16.06 -20.24
N ALA A 195 -10.60 -15.33 -19.30
CA ALA A 195 -9.90 -14.07 -19.52
C ALA A 195 -8.38 -14.29 -19.50
N SER A 196 -7.63 -13.30 -19.97
CA SER A 196 -6.17 -13.31 -20.00
C SER A 196 -5.60 -11.93 -19.75
N GLN A 197 -4.27 -11.80 -19.69
CA GLN A 197 -3.62 -10.51 -19.54
C GLN A 197 -3.86 -9.59 -20.76
N GLU A 198 -4.06 -10.14 -21.96
CA GLU A 198 -4.42 -9.39 -23.15
C GLU A 198 -5.76 -8.66 -23.01
N ASP A 199 -6.71 -9.22 -22.23
CA ASP A 199 -7.96 -8.52 -21.91
C ASP A 199 -7.74 -7.24 -21.11
N ILE A 200 -6.71 -7.20 -20.27
CA ILE A 200 -6.34 -6.00 -19.47
C ILE A 200 -5.80 -4.90 -20.39
N LEU A 201 -5.13 -5.28 -21.49
CA LEU A 201 -4.56 -4.33 -22.45
C LEU A 201 -5.60 -3.76 -23.45
N ALA A 202 -6.81 -4.31 -23.48
CA ALA A 202 -7.84 -3.97 -24.47
C ALA A 202 -8.46 -2.57 -24.34
N GLY A 203 -8.12 -1.79 -23.29
CA GLY A 203 -8.62 -0.42 -23.05
C GLY A 203 -10.10 -0.36 -22.61
N ARG A 204 -10.78 -1.50 -22.52
CA ARG A 204 -12.14 -1.66 -21.96
C ARG A 204 -12.29 -3.04 -21.37
N THR A 205 -13.00 -3.11 -20.24
CA THR A 205 -13.24 -4.36 -19.54
C THR A 205 -14.21 -5.25 -20.33
N SER A 206 -13.73 -6.38 -20.84
CA SER A 206 -14.57 -7.41 -21.48
C SER A 206 -15.51 -8.06 -20.44
N PRO A 207 -16.64 -8.67 -20.88
CA PRO A 207 -17.54 -9.40 -19.95
C PRO A 207 -16.85 -10.49 -19.14
N ARG A 208 -15.84 -11.15 -19.69
CA ARG A 208 -15.05 -12.18 -19.01
C ARG A 208 -14.12 -11.55 -17.96
N LEU A 209 -13.43 -10.47 -18.28
CA LEU A 209 -12.59 -9.77 -17.31
C LEU A 209 -13.45 -9.08 -16.21
N ARG A 210 -14.65 -8.58 -16.54
CA ARG A 210 -15.60 -8.06 -15.56
C ARG A 210 -16.00 -9.12 -14.52
N ARG A 211 -16.12 -10.39 -14.89
CA ARG A 211 -16.36 -11.47 -13.92
C ARG A 211 -15.20 -11.58 -12.92
N VAL A 212 -13.95 -11.51 -13.39
CA VAL A 212 -12.76 -11.52 -12.52
C VAL A 212 -12.80 -10.33 -11.54
N PHE A 213 -13.05 -9.10 -12.04
CA PHE A 213 -13.14 -7.92 -11.20
C PHE A 213 -14.27 -8.06 -10.16
N ASN A 214 -15.43 -8.58 -10.55
CA ASN A 214 -16.54 -8.78 -9.62
C ASN A 214 -16.19 -9.81 -8.54
N THR A 215 -15.53 -10.93 -8.88
CA THR A 215 -15.07 -11.93 -7.90
C THR A 215 -14.09 -11.32 -6.90
N LEU A 216 -13.12 -10.51 -7.36
CA LEU A 216 -12.20 -9.80 -6.48
C LEU A 216 -12.95 -8.79 -5.59
N LEU A 217 -13.91 -8.05 -6.16
CA LEU A 217 -14.71 -7.09 -5.41
C LEU A 217 -15.64 -7.77 -4.39
N ASP A 218 -16.08 -9.00 -4.62
CA ASP A 218 -16.81 -9.78 -3.62
C ASP A 218 -15.92 -10.11 -2.41
N GLY A 219 -14.67 -10.52 -2.66
CA GLY A 219 -13.68 -10.68 -1.59
C GLY A 219 -13.37 -9.37 -0.86
N VAL A 220 -13.29 -8.25 -1.59
CA VAL A 220 -13.12 -6.91 -1.00
C VAL A 220 -14.31 -6.50 -0.14
N ASP A 221 -15.55 -6.86 -0.51
CA ASP A 221 -16.73 -6.60 0.33
C ASP A 221 -16.66 -7.37 1.66
N ASP A 222 -16.14 -8.60 1.66
CA ASP A 222 -15.90 -9.38 2.89
C ASP A 222 -14.85 -8.71 3.78
N LEU A 223 -13.74 -8.24 3.18
CA LEU A 223 -12.71 -7.47 3.88
C LEU A 223 -13.27 -6.16 4.44
N ASN A 224 -14.09 -5.43 3.68
CA ASN A 224 -14.72 -4.19 4.12
C ASN A 224 -15.72 -4.41 5.28
N ARG A 225 -16.39 -5.57 5.35
CA ARG A 225 -17.22 -5.94 6.51
C ARG A 225 -16.37 -6.10 7.77
N GLN A 226 -15.24 -6.80 7.68
CA GLN A 226 -14.28 -6.95 8.78
C GLN A 226 -13.68 -5.60 9.18
N ALA A 227 -13.21 -4.81 8.21
CA ALA A 227 -12.64 -3.49 8.42
C ALA A 227 -13.61 -2.51 9.09
N SER A 228 -14.94 -2.69 8.91
CA SER A 228 -15.95 -1.81 9.51
C SER A 228 -15.97 -1.84 11.03
N THR A 229 -15.35 -2.83 11.66
CA THR A 229 -15.20 -2.92 13.12
C THR A 229 -13.99 -2.13 13.62
N LEU A 230 -13.05 -1.72 12.76
CA LEU A 230 -11.81 -1.05 13.16
C LEU A 230 -12.04 0.16 14.07
N PRO A 231 -12.95 1.11 13.79
CA PRO A 231 -13.15 2.27 14.65
C PRO A 231 -13.50 1.91 16.10
N SER A 232 -14.22 0.81 16.34
CA SER A 232 -14.59 0.38 17.69
C SER A 232 -13.41 -0.17 18.52
N HIS A 233 -12.31 -0.52 17.87
CA HIS A 233 -11.09 -0.98 18.52
C HIS A 233 -10.10 0.15 18.84
N ILE A 234 -10.36 1.38 18.38
CA ILE A 234 -9.47 2.53 18.53
C ILE A 234 -9.96 3.44 19.67
N LYS A 235 -9.07 3.74 20.63
CA LYS A 235 -9.37 4.59 21.79
C LYS A 235 -9.16 6.06 21.50
N ASP A 236 -8.07 6.41 20.78
CA ASP A 236 -7.83 7.80 20.38
C ASP A 236 -8.93 8.29 19.44
N ARG A 237 -9.68 9.32 19.86
CA ARG A 237 -10.83 9.81 19.12
C ARG A 237 -10.49 10.30 17.72
N ARG A 238 -9.37 10.97 17.55
CA ARG A 238 -8.97 11.54 16.25
C ARG A 238 -8.55 10.42 15.28
N PHE A 239 -7.78 9.47 15.78
CA PHE A 239 -7.38 8.31 14.99
C PHE A 239 -8.59 7.40 14.66
N ARG A 240 -9.54 7.26 15.58
CA ARG A 240 -10.81 6.56 15.33
C ARG A 240 -11.62 7.23 14.20
N MET A 241 -11.72 8.57 14.21
CA MET A 241 -12.35 9.33 13.12
C MET A 241 -11.66 9.08 11.77
N GLU A 242 -10.33 9.07 11.76
CA GLU A 242 -9.54 8.75 10.57
C GLU A 242 -9.85 7.35 10.05
N CYS A 243 -9.80 6.35 10.92
CA CYS A 243 -10.15 4.97 10.57
C CYS A 243 -11.57 4.87 10.00
N ALA A 244 -12.56 5.54 10.63
CA ALA A 244 -13.94 5.55 10.14
C ALA A 244 -14.06 6.20 8.75
N ALA A 245 -13.34 7.28 8.51
CA ALA A 245 -13.30 7.93 7.18
C ALA A 245 -12.70 7.00 6.12
N ILE A 246 -11.54 6.38 6.41
CA ILE A 246 -10.86 5.49 5.45
C ILE A 246 -11.71 4.25 5.15
N VAL A 247 -12.34 3.63 6.15
CA VAL A 247 -13.29 2.52 5.97
C VAL A 247 -14.43 2.93 5.02
N GLU A 248 -14.99 4.13 5.16
CA GLU A 248 -16.04 4.60 4.27
C GLU A 248 -15.51 4.84 2.85
N LEU A 249 -14.30 5.40 2.71
CA LEU A 249 -13.67 5.60 1.39
C LEU A 249 -13.42 4.27 0.67
N ALA A 250 -12.96 3.23 1.37
CA ALA A 250 -12.78 1.90 0.80
C ALA A 250 -14.11 1.34 0.26
N LYS A 251 -15.19 1.43 1.03
CA LYS A 251 -16.55 1.03 0.58
C LYS A 251 -17.01 1.82 -0.65
N ARG A 252 -16.76 3.12 -0.69
CA ARG A 252 -17.13 3.97 -1.83
C ARG A 252 -16.35 3.62 -3.08
N LEU A 253 -15.05 3.38 -2.96
CA LEU A 253 -14.22 2.97 -4.08
C LEU A 253 -14.65 1.61 -4.62
N THR A 254 -14.99 0.64 -3.75
CA THR A 254 -15.56 -0.66 -4.13
C THR A 254 -16.82 -0.48 -4.97
N LEU A 255 -17.76 0.35 -4.52
CA LEU A 255 -19.00 0.63 -5.25
C LEU A 255 -18.76 1.30 -6.62
N ARG A 256 -17.73 2.14 -6.72
CA ARG A 256 -17.35 2.76 -7.99
C ARG A 256 -16.78 1.75 -8.96
N LEU A 257 -15.83 0.91 -8.53
CA LEU A 257 -15.20 -0.11 -9.36
C LEU A 257 -16.20 -1.18 -9.83
N ARG A 258 -17.31 -1.40 -9.10
CA ARG A 258 -18.41 -2.24 -9.59
C ARG A 258 -19.18 -1.61 -10.76
N ARG A 259 -19.26 -0.30 -10.83
CA ARG A 259 -20.09 0.46 -11.79
C ARG A 259 -19.30 1.07 -12.92
N GLU A 260 -18.10 1.52 -12.64
CA GLU A 260 -17.21 2.21 -13.58
C GLU A 260 -16.17 1.23 -14.14
N ASP A 261 -15.61 1.55 -15.30
CA ASP A 261 -14.63 0.69 -15.98
C ASP A 261 -13.21 1.25 -15.79
N PRO A 262 -12.34 0.59 -14.99
CA PRO A 262 -10.99 1.10 -14.74
C PRO A 262 -10.08 1.08 -15.97
N LEU A 263 -10.40 0.27 -17.00
CA LEU A 263 -9.63 0.26 -18.24
C LEU A 263 -10.06 1.38 -19.20
N ALA A 264 -11.31 1.86 -19.10
CA ALA A 264 -11.80 2.97 -19.93
C ALA A 264 -11.39 4.34 -19.37
N GLY A 265 -11.02 4.43 -18.10
CA GLY A 265 -10.58 5.65 -17.45
C GLY A 265 -10.36 5.47 -15.96
N ARG A 266 -9.60 6.39 -15.34
CA ARG A 266 -9.29 6.31 -13.91
C ARG A 266 -10.55 6.37 -13.05
N VAL A 267 -10.86 5.28 -12.38
CA VAL A 267 -11.91 5.23 -11.33
C VAL A 267 -11.31 5.83 -10.05
N ALA A 268 -11.83 6.97 -9.62
CA ALA A 268 -11.32 7.66 -8.44
C ALA A 268 -12.47 8.14 -7.53
N LEU A 269 -12.14 8.38 -6.27
CA LEU A 269 -13.06 8.98 -5.30
C LEU A 269 -13.46 10.40 -5.75
N LYS A 270 -14.71 10.77 -5.52
CA LYS A 270 -15.28 12.07 -5.88
C LYS A 270 -15.59 12.90 -4.62
N ARG A 271 -15.86 14.18 -4.77
CA ARG A 271 -16.21 15.07 -3.64
C ARG A 271 -17.38 14.55 -2.80
N THR A 272 -18.35 13.88 -3.41
CA THR A 272 -19.47 13.24 -2.71
C THR A 272 -19.02 12.12 -1.78
N ASP A 273 -17.97 11.38 -2.17
CA ASP A 273 -17.41 10.31 -1.33
C ASP A 273 -16.68 10.90 -0.12
N ALA A 274 -15.98 12.02 -0.31
CA ALA A 274 -15.35 12.77 0.79
C ALA A 274 -16.39 13.28 1.80
N MET A 275 -17.60 13.71 1.35
CA MET A 275 -18.68 14.09 2.26
C MET A 275 -19.15 12.89 3.11
N HIS A 276 -19.31 11.71 2.51
CA HIS A 276 -19.67 10.50 3.26
C HIS A 276 -18.59 10.09 4.25
N ALA A 277 -17.32 10.19 3.85
CA ALA A 277 -16.19 9.92 4.74
C ALA A 277 -16.16 10.92 5.92
N ALA A 278 -16.43 12.20 5.69
CA ALA A 278 -16.54 13.20 6.75
C ALA A 278 -17.68 12.88 7.73
N LEU A 279 -18.85 12.47 7.22
CA LEU A 279 -19.97 12.03 8.06
C LEU A 279 -19.63 10.77 8.87
N ALA A 280 -18.91 9.81 8.27
CA ALA A 280 -18.44 8.62 8.97
C ALA A 280 -17.43 8.98 10.06
N ALA A 281 -16.49 9.89 9.79
CA ALA A 281 -15.56 10.43 10.78
C ALA A 281 -16.30 11.05 11.99
N LEU A 282 -17.32 11.87 11.74
CA LEU A 282 -18.12 12.49 12.82
C LEU A 282 -18.84 11.45 13.68
N ARG A 283 -19.34 10.36 13.10
CA ARG A 283 -19.91 9.23 13.87
C ARG A 283 -18.86 8.49 14.70
N GLY A 284 -17.62 8.43 14.23
CA GLY A 284 -16.48 7.91 14.99
C GLY A 284 -16.07 8.79 16.19
N TRP A 285 -16.55 10.03 16.26
CA TRP A 285 -16.29 10.94 17.40
C TRP A 285 -17.08 10.53 18.64
N SER A 286 -18.30 10.02 18.52
CA SER A 286 -19.13 9.55 19.61
C SER A 286 -18.69 8.17 20.09
#